data_a69917a510f0c4c897504a3c285ba9e4
#
_entry.id   a69917a510f0c4c897504a3c285ba9e4
#
_cell.length_a   1.000
_cell.length_b   1.000
_cell.length_c   1.000
_cell.angle_alpha   90.00
_cell.angle_beta   90.00
_cell.angle_gamma   90.00
#
_symmetry.space_group_name_H-M   'P 1'
#
loop_
_entity.id
_entity.type
_entity.pdbx_description
1 polymer ?
#
loop_
_entity_poly.entity_id
_entity_poly.type
_entity_poly.pdbx_seq_one_letter_code
_entity_poly.pdbx_strand_id
1 'polypeptide(L)'
;MPEAPYIHPSAVVDEGAILEDGVKVWHFCHVMTGTRLGTGTSLGQNTFVASGVTTGSNCKVQNNVSLYQGVTLGDDVFLGPSCVFTNVINPRSKVVRRDAFAPTHIADGASVGANATILCGITVGKHAFIGAGAVVLRSVPDFAIMVGNPAVQNGWMSPHGCRLSFEEGGNNLSVAVCEESGEKFSFKVDSEGREFVEQIS
;
A
#
# COMPACT_ATOMS: atom_id res chain seq x y z
N MET A 1 11.18 26.16 2.64
CA MET A 1 10.11 26.61 3.55
C MET A 1 9.05 25.53 3.57
N PRO A 2 8.43 25.21 4.70
CA PRO A 2 7.30 24.27 4.72
C PRO A 2 6.23 24.72 3.72
N GLU A 3 5.70 23.79 2.93
CA GLU A 3 4.63 24.07 1.96
C GLU A 3 3.29 23.77 2.63
N ALA A 4 2.44 24.80 2.77
CA ALA A 4 1.11 24.61 3.37
C ALA A 4 0.30 23.56 2.59
N PRO A 5 -0.54 22.76 3.26
CA PRO A 5 -1.43 21.82 2.59
C PRO A 5 -2.35 22.51 1.59
N TYR A 6 -2.51 21.89 0.41
CA TYR A 6 -3.52 22.30 -0.56
C TYR A 6 -4.81 21.52 -0.35
N ILE A 7 -5.92 22.21 -0.11
CA ILE A 7 -7.24 21.61 0.03
C ILE A 7 -8.15 22.22 -1.03
N HIS A 8 -8.64 21.39 -1.96
CA HIS A 8 -9.59 21.87 -2.97
C HIS A 8 -10.91 22.30 -2.30
N PRO A 9 -11.54 23.42 -2.73
CA PRO A 9 -12.77 23.96 -2.09
C PRO A 9 -13.96 22.99 -2.01
N SER A 10 -14.01 21.96 -2.86
CA SER A 10 -15.04 20.92 -2.79
C SER A 10 -14.72 19.76 -1.87
N ALA A 11 -13.52 19.72 -1.28
CA ALA A 11 -13.15 18.70 -0.32
C ALA A 11 -13.65 19.07 1.08
N VAL A 12 -13.97 18.05 1.87
CA VAL A 12 -14.34 18.18 3.28
C VAL A 12 -13.21 17.60 4.12
N VAL A 13 -12.63 18.42 4.98
CA VAL A 13 -11.63 18.00 5.97
C VAL A 13 -12.18 18.32 7.34
N ASP A 14 -12.46 17.29 8.13
CA ASP A 14 -13.04 17.44 9.46
C ASP A 14 -12.05 18.08 10.42
N GLU A 15 -12.57 18.79 11.41
CA GLU A 15 -11.76 19.31 12.52
C GLU A 15 -11.04 18.16 13.24
N GLY A 16 -9.76 18.34 13.58
CA GLY A 16 -8.93 17.33 14.22
C GLY A 16 -8.24 16.36 13.23
N ALA A 17 -8.42 16.51 11.93
CA ALA A 17 -7.54 15.90 10.93
C ALA A 17 -6.20 16.66 10.87
N ILE A 18 -5.09 15.92 10.79
CA ILE A 18 -3.73 16.47 10.73
C ILE A 18 -3.19 16.25 9.32
N LEU A 19 -2.93 17.33 8.60
CA LEU A 19 -2.31 17.34 7.28
C LEU A 19 -0.93 17.97 7.43
N GLU A 20 0.11 17.19 7.12
CA GLU A 20 1.48 17.70 7.16
C GLU A 20 1.82 18.56 5.93
N ASP A 21 3.03 19.09 5.90
CA ASP A 21 3.51 19.97 4.82
C ASP A 21 3.36 19.34 3.44
N GLY A 22 2.92 20.13 2.45
CA GLY A 22 2.79 19.72 1.07
C GLY A 22 1.71 18.68 0.77
N VAL A 23 0.86 18.31 1.75
CA VAL A 23 -0.29 17.43 1.51
C VAL A 23 -1.25 18.07 0.50
N LYS A 24 -1.77 17.27 -0.45
CA LYS A 24 -2.72 17.72 -1.47
C LYS A 24 -4.02 16.91 -1.38
N VAL A 25 -5.13 17.60 -1.13
CA VAL A 25 -6.48 17.01 -1.07
C VAL A 25 -7.29 17.55 -2.25
N TRP A 26 -7.56 16.67 -3.22
CA TRP A 26 -8.24 17.06 -4.45
C TRP A 26 -9.76 17.08 -4.32
N HIS A 27 -10.46 17.20 -5.45
CA HIS A 27 -11.92 17.41 -5.53
C HIS A 27 -12.70 16.31 -4.81
N PHE A 28 -13.74 16.70 -4.09
CA PHE A 28 -14.73 15.80 -3.48
C PHE A 28 -14.15 14.75 -2.53
N CYS A 29 -12.97 14.99 -1.98
CA CYS A 29 -12.43 14.14 -0.92
C CYS A 29 -13.14 14.40 0.40
N HIS A 30 -13.19 13.36 1.27
CA HIS A 30 -13.58 13.52 2.67
C HIS A 30 -12.50 12.92 3.56
N VAL A 31 -11.92 13.74 4.42
CA VAL A 31 -10.90 13.34 5.41
C VAL A 31 -11.49 13.53 6.80
N MET A 32 -11.73 12.42 7.49
CA MET A 32 -12.38 12.44 8.81
C MET A 32 -11.42 12.82 9.94
N THR A 33 -12.02 13.21 11.07
CA THR A 33 -11.29 13.57 12.30
C THR A 33 -10.33 12.46 12.77
N GLY A 34 -9.21 12.82 13.40
CA GLY A 34 -8.21 11.88 13.89
C GLY A 34 -7.36 11.20 12.82
N THR A 35 -7.54 11.57 11.55
CA THR A 35 -6.66 11.18 10.44
C THR A 35 -5.34 11.93 10.52
N ARG A 36 -4.23 11.27 10.14
CA ARG A 36 -2.93 11.92 9.94
C ARG A 36 -2.39 11.58 8.56
N LEU A 37 -2.17 12.60 7.73
CA LEU A 37 -1.55 12.47 6.40
C LEU A 37 -0.14 13.03 6.46
N GLY A 38 0.86 12.17 6.16
CA GLY A 38 2.26 12.53 6.18
C GLY A 38 2.65 13.46 5.03
N THR A 39 3.78 14.11 5.19
CA THR A 39 4.33 15.14 4.29
C THR A 39 4.28 14.73 2.81
N GLY A 40 3.81 15.62 1.94
CA GLY A 40 3.77 15.42 0.49
C GLY A 40 2.76 14.37 -0.02
N THR A 41 1.95 13.79 0.88
CA THR A 41 0.89 12.85 0.50
C THR A 41 -0.19 13.53 -0.34
N SER A 42 -0.66 12.84 -1.39
CA SER A 42 -1.69 13.35 -2.29
C SER A 42 -2.89 12.42 -2.34
N LEU A 43 -4.08 12.97 -2.08
CA LEU A 43 -5.37 12.29 -2.22
C LEU A 43 -6.04 12.72 -3.52
N GLY A 44 -6.18 11.80 -4.46
CA GLY A 44 -6.89 11.99 -5.72
C GLY A 44 -8.39 12.26 -5.52
N GLN A 45 -9.05 12.62 -6.59
CA GLN A 45 -10.48 12.97 -6.57
C GLN A 45 -11.33 11.85 -5.96
N ASN A 46 -12.32 12.24 -5.14
CA ASN A 46 -13.31 11.33 -4.54
C ASN A 46 -12.67 10.26 -3.63
N THR A 47 -11.59 10.62 -2.93
CA THR A 47 -10.97 9.76 -1.92
C THR A 47 -11.67 9.95 -0.58
N PHE A 48 -11.98 8.85 0.10
CA PHE A 48 -12.50 8.85 1.46
C PHE A 48 -11.43 8.33 2.42
N VAL A 49 -11.21 9.06 3.52
CA VAL A 49 -10.26 8.68 4.58
C VAL A 49 -10.99 8.67 5.92
N ALA A 50 -11.21 7.48 6.46
CA ALA A 50 -11.93 7.29 7.73
C ALA A 50 -11.11 7.73 8.94
N SER A 51 -11.78 7.95 10.05
CA SER A 51 -11.15 8.34 11.32
C SER A 51 -10.05 7.38 11.75
N GLY A 52 -8.92 7.94 12.22
CA GLY A 52 -7.79 7.18 12.74
C GLY A 52 -6.88 6.54 11.69
N VAL A 53 -7.16 6.74 10.39
CA VAL A 53 -6.24 6.34 9.32
C VAL A 53 -4.98 7.20 9.38
N THR A 54 -3.83 6.56 9.20
CA THR A 54 -2.53 7.25 9.12
C THR A 54 -1.80 6.88 7.85
N THR A 55 -1.15 7.86 7.25
CA THR A 55 -0.22 7.65 6.14
C THR A 55 1.16 8.16 6.50
N GLY A 56 2.19 7.49 5.98
CA GLY A 56 3.53 8.05 5.91
C GLY A 56 3.60 9.21 4.90
N SER A 57 4.81 9.60 4.59
CA SER A 57 5.12 10.68 3.66
C SER A 57 5.04 10.23 2.21
N ASN A 58 4.84 11.18 1.29
CA ASN A 58 4.87 11.01 -0.16
C ASN A 58 3.92 9.93 -0.73
N CYS A 59 2.87 9.54 0.00
CA CYS A 59 1.88 8.60 -0.50
C CYS A 59 1.09 9.19 -1.68
N LYS A 60 0.76 8.36 -2.66
CA LYS A 60 -0.08 8.72 -3.81
C LYS A 60 -1.34 7.88 -3.78
N VAL A 61 -2.40 8.41 -3.21
CA VAL A 61 -3.72 7.77 -3.20
C VAL A 61 -4.50 8.28 -4.40
N GLN A 62 -4.74 7.43 -5.37
CA GLN A 62 -5.41 7.80 -6.62
C GLN A 62 -6.94 7.94 -6.44
N ASN A 63 -7.62 8.36 -7.52
CA ASN A 63 -9.05 8.65 -7.51
C ASN A 63 -9.90 7.46 -7.04
N ASN A 64 -11.00 7.74 -6.35
CA ASN A 64 -12.02 6.78 -5.93
C ASN A 64 -11.52 5.72 -4.94
N VAL A 65 -10.49 5.99 -4.16
CA VAL A 65 -10.01 5.08 -3.11
C VAL A 65 -10.65 5.43 -1.78
N SER A 66 -11.13 4.41 -1.06
CA SER A 66 -11.62 4.55 0.31
C SER A 66 -10.67 3.85 1.29
N LEU A 67 -10.07 4.63 2.19
CA LEU A 67 -9.27 4.13 3.30
C LEU A 67 -10.16 4.04 4.53
N TYR A 68 -10.56 2.82 4.88
CA TYR A 68 -11.42 2.58 6.04
C TYR A 68 -10.62 2.54 7.34
N GLN A 69 -11.30 2.68 8.46
CA GLN A 69 -10.70 2.58 9.79
C GLN A 69 -9.89 1.28 9.94
N GLY A 70 -8.67 1.40 10.46
CA GLY A 70 -7.72 0.31 10.60
C GLY A 70 -6.71 0.18 9.45
N VAL A 71 -6.86 0.96 8.37
CA VAL A 71 -5.85 1.03 7.32
C VAL A 71 -4.72 1.97 7.72
N THR A 72 -3.49 1.53 7.54
CA THR A 72 -2.27 2.35 7.71
C THR A 72 -1.36 2.20 6.50
N LEU A 73 -0.76 3.31 6.05
CA LEU A 73 0.21 3.32 4.96
C LEU A 73 1.57 3.77 5.50
N GLY A 74 2.63 3.10 5.07
CA GLY A 74 4.01 3.56 5.23
C GLY A 74 4.35 4.73 4.32
N ASP A 75 5.64 5.01 4.16
CA ASP A 75 6.14 6.04 3.26
C ASP A 75 6.11 5.57 1.78
N ASP A 76 6.03 6.50 0.84
CA ASP A 76 6.12 6.25 -0.61
C ASP A 76 5.12 5.22 -1.17
N VAL A 77 3.98 5.01 -0.51
CA VAL A 77 2.95 4.06 -0.96
C VAL A 77 2.18 4.63 -2.15
N PHE A 78 2.00 3.80 -3.18
CA PHE A 78 1.13 4.09 -4.32
C PHE A 78 -0.14 3.24 -4.27
N LEU A 79 -1.30 3.88 -4.26
CA LEU A 79 -2.61 3.24 -4.37
C LEU A 79 -3.26 3.63 -5.69
N GLY A 80 -3.38 2.68 -6.60
CA GLY A 80 -3.99 2.86 -7.93
C GLY A 80 -5.48 3.20 -7.86
N PRO A 81 -6.02 3.82 -8.91
CA PRO A 81 -7.42 4.28 -8.92
C PRO A 81 -8.39 3.13 -8.68
N SER A 82 -9.38 3.41 -7.84
CA SER A 82 -10.46 2.47 -7.50
C SER A 82 -9.97 1.16 -6.88
N CYS A 83 -8.77 1.09 -6.31
CA CYS A 83 -8.43 -0.05 -5.48
C CYS A 83 -9.29 -0.05 -4.22
N VAL A 84 -9.60 -1.24 -3.70
CA VAL A 84 -10.60 -1.45 -2.66
C VAL A 84 -9.96 -2.09 -1.43
N PHE A 85 -10.24 -1.51 -0.27
CA PHE A 85 -9.93 -2.10 1.03
C PHE A 85 -11.22 -2.62 1.67
N THR A 86 -11.18 -3.78 2.30
CA THR A 86 -12.25 -4.21 3.20
C THR A 86 -11.89 -3.87 4.64
N ASN A 87 -12.82 -3.95 5.58
CA ASN A 87 -12.54 -3.71 7.01
C ASN A 87 -13.13 -4.79 7.93
N VAL A 88 -14.05 -5.61 7.39
CA VAL A 88 -14.67 -6.74 8.09
C VAL A 88 -14.62 -7.97 7.21
N ILE A 89 -14.16 -9.10 7.75
CA ILE A 89 -13.99 -10.35 6.98
C ILE A 89 -15.35 -10.95 6.57
N ASN A 90 -16.35 -10.87 7.43
CA ASN A 90 -17.64 -11.52 7.25
C ASN A 90 -18.83 -10.58 7.57
N PRO A 91 -19.02 -9.51 6.80
CA PRO A 91 -20.08 -8.54 7.06
C PRO A 91 -21.48 -9.14 6.90
N ARG A 92 -22.43 -8.72 7.75
CA ARG A 92 -23.85 -9.06 7.67
C ARG A 92 -24.67 -7.88 8.16
N SER A 93 -25.67 -7.43 7.39
CA SER A 93 -26.50 -6.27 7.76
C SER A 93 -27.22 -6.44 9.11
N LYS A 94 -27.69 -7.65 9.42
CA LYS A 94 -28.38 -7.94 10.69
C LYS A 94 -27.45 -8.08 11.90
N VAL A 95 -26.14 -8.18 11.69
CA VAL A 95 -25.16 -8.41 12.74
C VAL A 95 -24.21 -7.23 12.82
N VAL A 96 -24.31 -6.45 13.89
CA VAL A 96 -23.40 -5.33 14.13
C VAL A 96 -21.99 -5.86 14.39
N ARG A 97 -21.01 -5.40 13.61
CA ARG A 97 -19.61 -5.83 13.70
C ARG A 97 -18.65 -4.63 13.76
N ARG A 98 -19.08 -3.53 14.39
CA ARG A 98 -18.26 -2.32 14.49
C ARG A 98 -16.95 -2.52 15.24
N ASP A 99 -16.90 -3.50 16.16
CA ASP A 99 -15.71 -3.82 16.94
C ASP A 99 -14.84 -4.92 16.29
N ALA A 100 -15.21 -5.38 15.10
CA ALA A 100 -14.53 -6.44 14.36
C ALA A 100 -13.75 -5.93 13.14
N PHE A 101 -13.34 -4.65 13.15
CA PHE A 101 -12.48 -4.10 12.10
C PHE A 101 -11.09 -4.71 12.22
N ALA A 102 -10.65 -5.36 11.17
CA ALA A 102 -9.33 -5.97 11.10
C ALA A 102 -8.33 -4.96 10.46
N PRO A 103 -7.20 -4.65 11.14
CA PRO A 103 -6.25 -3.68 10.63
C PRO A 103 -5.55 -4.19 9.38
N THR A 104 -5.25 -3.27 8.46
CA THR A 104 -4.51 -3.55 7.23
C THR A 104 -3.34 -2.58 7.12
N HIS A 105 -2.15 -3.12 6.93
CA HIS A 105 -0.94 -2.32 6.79
C HIS A 105 -0.36 -2.46 5.38
N ILE A 106 -0.11 -1.33 4.73
CA ILE A 106 0.63 -1.25 3.46
C ILE A 106 1.98 -0.65 3.80
N ALA A 107 3.04 -1.44 3.66
CA ALA A 107 4.38 -1.04 4.06
C ALA A 107 5.04 -0.10 3.03
N ASP A 108 6.19 0.48 3.41
CA ASP A 108 6.91 1.50 2.64
C ASP A 108 7.16 1.06 1.19
N GLY A 109 6.98 1.97 0.26
CA GLY A 109 7.22 1.79 -1.16
C GLY A 109 6.30 0.79 -1.87
N ALA A 110 5.33 0.20 -1.19
CA ALA A 110 4.42 -0.75 -1.81
C ALA A 110 3.48 -0.07 -2.82
N SER A 111 3.18 -0.77 -3.91
CA SER A 111 2.27 -0.30 -4.96
C SER A 111 1.09 -1.23 -5.10
N VAL A 112 -0.12 -0.67 -5.07
CA VAL A 112 -1.37 -1.39 -5.29
C VAL A 112 -1.97 -0.93 -6.61
N GLY A 113 -2.14 -1.85 -7.55
CA GLY A 113 -2.67 -1.59 -8.88
C GLY A 113 -4.15 -1.18 -8.89
N ALA A 114 -4.57 -0.56 -9.98
CA ALA A 114 -5.96 -0.13 -10.18
C ALA A 114 -6.95 -1.29 -10.00
N ASN A 115 -8.09 -1.03 -9.37
CA ASN A 115 -9.16 -2.02 -9.12
C ASN A 115 -8.72 -3.28 -8.33
N ALA A 116 -7.54 -3.30 -7.74
CA ALA A 116 -7.16 -4.40 -6.85
C ALA A 116 -8.00 -4.38 -5.57
N THR A 117 -8.27 -5.55 -5.00
CA THR A 117 -8.99 -5.68 -3.73
C THR A 117 -8.06 -6.24 -2.67
N ILE A 118 -7.95 -5.54 -1.55
CA ILE A 118 -7.14 -5.92 -0.40
C ILE A 118 -8.06 -6.36 0.74
N LEU A 119 -7.98 -7.63 1.13
CA LEU A 119 -8.73 -8.13 2.28
C LEU A 119 -8.15 -7.51 3.57
N CYS A 120 -9.02 -7.22 4.53
CA CYS A 120 -8.58 -6.71 5.83
C CYS A 120 -7.86 -7.77 6.67
N GLY A 121 -7.07 -7.31 7.64
CA GLY A 121 -6.30 -8.18 8.54
C GLY A 121 -4.98 -8.68 7.97
N ILE A 122 -4.48 -8.05 6.91
CA ILE A 122 -3.22 -8.46 6.25
C ILE A 122 -2.21 -7.30 6.19
N THR A 123 -0.96 -7.68 5.96
CA THR A 123 0.12 -6.74 5.63
C THR A 123 0.55 -6.94 4.18
N VAL A 124 0.69 -5.86 3.43
CA VAL A 124 1.39 -5.83 2.15
C VAL A 124 2.80 -5.33 2.42
N GLY A 125 3.79 -6.17 2.13
CA GLY A 125 5.19 -5.94 2.48
C GLY A 125 5.83 -4.78 1.73
N LYS A 126 7.04 -4.39 2.17
CA LYS A 126 7.80 -3.29 1.58
C LYS A 126 8.07 -3.53 0.11
N HIS A 127 7.88 -2.47 -0.69
CA HIS A 127 8.11 -2.50 -2.13
C HIS A 127 7.36 -3.61 -2.87
N ALA A 128 6.36 -4.25 -2.24
CA ALA A 128 5.52 -5.23 -2.91
C ALA A 128 4.68 -4.56 -4.01
N PHE A 129 4.45 -5.30 -5.08
CA PHE A 129 3.68 -4.83 -6.23
C PHE A 129 2.43 -5.69 -6.42
N ILE A 130 1.27 -5.10 -6.21
CA ILE A 130 -0.02 -5.74 -6.45
C ILE A 130 -0.51 -5.34 -7.84
N GLY A 131 -0.65 -6.31 -8.73
CA GLY A 131 -1.14 -6.07 -10.09
C GLY A 131 -2.57 -5.55 -10.12
N ALA A 132 -2.91 -4.81 -11.18
CA ALA A 132 -4.27 -4.30 -11.38
C ALA A 132 -5.31 -5.44 -11.38
N GLY A 133 -6.44 -5.22 -10.72
CA GLY A 133 -7.53 -6.19 -10.60
C GLY A 133 -7.24 -7.42 -9.73
N ALA A 134 -6.09 -7.48 -9.06
CA ALA A 134 -5.75 -8.60 -8.19
C ALA A 134 -6.62 -8.62 -6.92
N VAL A 135 -6.94 -9.82 -6.40
CA VAL A 135 -7.68 -10.00 -5.14
C VAL A 135 -6.77 -10.65 -4.11
N VAL A 136 -6.25 -9.84 -3.20
CA VAL A 136 -5.25 -10.23 -2.20
C VAL A 136 -5.93 -10.70 -0.92
N LEU A 137 -5.80 -11.97 -0.59
CA LEU A 137 -6.47 -12.63 0.52
C LEU A 137 -5.57 -12.92 1.73
N ARG A 138 -4.25 -12.76 1.60
CA ARG A 138 -3.25 -13.06 2.63
C ARG A 138 -2.15 -12.02 2.60
N SER A 139 -1.36 -11.93 3.68
CA SER A 139 -0.19 -11.07 3.72
C SER A 139 0.79 -11.36 2.58
N VAL A 140 1.42 -10.32 2.10
CA VAL A 140 2.30 -10.32 0.93
C VAL A 140 3.72 -10.07 1.42
N PRO A 141 4.70 -10.86 0.98
CA PRO A 141 6.11 -10.63 1.30
C PRO A 141 6.64 -9.31 0.74
N ASP A 142 7.72 -8.81 1.33
CA ASP A 142 8.47 -7.68 0.78
C ASP A 142 8.94 -7.99 -0.65
N PHE A 143 8.90 -7.01 -1.53
CA PHE A 143 9.29 -7.09 -2.95
C PHE A 143 8.46 -8.05 -3.82
N ALA A 144 7.46 -8.75 -3.28
CA ALA A 144 6.70 -9.74 -4.06
C ALA A 144 5.77 -9.08 -5.08
N ILE A 145 5.69 -9.68 -6.26
CA ILE A 145 4.69 -9.35 -7.30
C ILE A 145 3.49 -10.28 -7.11
N MET A 146 2.30 -9.71 -6.86
CA MET A 146 1.05 -10.44 -6.69
C MET A 146 0.09 -10.14 -7.84
N VAL A 147 -0.43 -11.14 -8.50
CA VAL A 147 -1.38 -10.96 -9.62
C VAL A 147 -2.51 -11.99 -9.59
N GLY A 148 -3.64 -11.63 -10.17
CA GLY A 148 -4.77 -12.53 -10.38
C GLY A 148 -5.84 -12.51 -9.28
N ASN A 149 -6.86 -13.35 -9.44
CA ASN A 149 -7.99 -13.53 -8.53
C ASN A 149 -8.29 -15.04 -8.34
N PRO A 150 -7.97 -15.63 -7.18
CA PRO A 150 -7.21 -15.04 -6.08
C PRO A 150 -5.77 -14.67 -6.49
N ALA A 151 -5.19 -13.65 -5.84
CA ALA A 151 -3.83 -13.23 -6.14
C ALA A 151 -2.82 -14.31 -5.75
N VAL A 152 -1.90 -14.60 -6.67
CA VAL A 152 -0.77 -15.50 -6.47
C VAL A 152 0.52 -14.74 -6.74
N GLN A 153 1.60 -15.16 -6.09
CA GLN A 153 2.91 -14.56 -6.29
C GLN A 153 3.44 -14.93 -7.69
N ASN A 154 3.91 -13.92 -8.41
CA ASN A 154 4.44 -14.05 -9.78
C ASN A 154 5.82 -13.38 -9.88
N GLY A 155 6.71 -13.66 -8.92
CA GLY A 155 8.07 -13.15 -8.88
C GLY A 155 8.26 -11.98 -7.93
N TRP A 156 9.29 -11.18 -8.21
CA TRP A 156 9.80 -10.13 -7.33
C TRP A 156 10.09 -8.85 -8.11
N MET A 157 9.99 -7.70 -7.44
CA MET A 157 10.17 -6.38 -8.03
C MET A 157 11.12 -5.53 -7.18
N SER A 158 12.01 -4.79 -7.81
CA SER A 158 12.86 -3.82 -7.12
C SER A 158 12.07 -2.58 -6.68
N PRO A 159 12.61 -1.75 -5.77
CA PRO A 159 12.00 -0.46 -5.41
C PRO A 159 11.81 0.49 -6.61
N HIS A 160 12.58 0.31 -7.67
CA HIS A 160 12.49 1.10 -8.92
C HIS A 160 11.46 0.57 -9.92
N GLY A 161 10.76 -0.55 -9.59
CA GLY A 161 9.72 -1.12 -10.46
C GLY A 161 10.26 -2.07 -11.53
N CYS A 162 11.54 -2.48 -11.45
CA CYS A 162 12.09 -3.51 -12.33
C CYS A 162 11.81 -4.91 -11.80
N ARG A 163 11.40 -5.83 -12.67
CA ARG A 163 11.27 -7.24 -12.32
C ARG A 163 12.64 -7.82 -11.99
N LEU A 164 12.77 -8.49 -10.86
CA LEU A 164 14.01 -9.15 -10.44
C LEU A 164 14.06 -10.57 -11.02
N SER A 165 15.09 -10.85 -11.82
CA SER A 165 15.41 -12.18 -12.32
C SER A 165 16.63 -12.71 -11.59
N PHE A 166 16.46 -13.79 -10.83
CA PHE A 166 17.50 -14.37 -10.02
C PHE A 166 18.25 -15.44 -10.81
N GLU A 167 19.56 -15.24 -10.96
CA GLU A 167 20.46 -16.22 -11.54
C GLU A 167 21.09 -17.07 -10.44
N GLU A 168 21.30 -18.36 -10.70
CA GLU A 168 22.02 -19.22 -9.79
C GLU A 168 23.48 -18.77 -9.70
N GLY A 169 23.85 -18.19 -8.56
CA GLY A 169 25.22 -17.81 -8.27
C GLY A 169 26.02 -18.98 -7.68
N GLY A 170 27.34 -18.92 -7.76
CA GLY A 170 28.20 -19.85 -7.01
C GLY A 170 27.90 -19.79 -5.51
N ASN A 171 27.98 -20.93 -4.80
CA ASN A 171 27.66 -21.08 -3.37
C ASN A 171 26.15 -21.05 -3.01
N ASN A 172 25.25 -21.47 -3.87
CA ASN A 172 23.79 -21.49 -3.63
C ASN A 172 23.18 -20.11 -3.32
N LEU A 173 23.81 -19.03 -3.71
CA LEU A 173 23.27 -17.68 -3.57
C LEU A 173 22.67 -17.23 -4.91
N SER A 174 21.36 -17.06 -4.98
CA SER A 174 20.71 -16.48 -6.16
C SER A 174 20.66 -14.96 -5.99
N VAL A 175 21.22 -14.24 -6.95
CA VAL A 175 21.33 -12.77 -6.94
C VAL A 175 20.65 -12.18 -8.17
N ALA A 176 19.93 -11.09 -7.98
CA ALA A 176 19.39 -10.26 -9.05
C ALA A 176 19.94 -8.83 -8.94
N VAL A 177 20.06 -8.16 -10.07
CA VAL A 177 20.45 -6.74 -10.15
C VAL A 177 19.31 -5.95 -10.76
N CYS A 178 18.93 -4.84 -10.12
CA CYS A 178 17.97 -3.92 -10.69
C CYS A 178 18.60 -3.21 -11.90
N GLU A 179 17.97 -3.31 -13.06
CA GLU A 179 18.49 -2.75 -14.31
C GLU A 179 18.58 -1.20 -14.29
N GLU A 180 17.69 -0.53 -13.53
CA GLU A 180 17.67 0.94 -13.46
C GLU A 180 18.61 1.50 -12.39
N SER A 181 18.65 0.88 -11.19
CA SER A 181 19.42 1.42 -10.07
C SER A 181 20.78 0.77 -9.88
N GLY A 182 21.00 -0.44 -10.42
CA GLY A 182 22.18 -1.24 -10.14
C GLY A 182 22.19 -1.90 -8.75
N GLU A 183 21.16 -1.68 -7.95
CA GLU A 183 21.01 -2.32 -6.64
C GLU A 183 20.90 -3.83 -6.75
N LYS A 184 21.48 -4.52 -5.78
CA LYS A 184 21.53 -5.98 -5.76
C LYS A 184 20.58 -6.55 -4.72
N PHE A 185 20.01 -7.69 -5.05
CA PHE A 185 19.05 -8.41 -4.22
C PHE A 185 19.44 -9.88 -4.14
N SER A 186 19.30 -10.48 -2.95
CA SER A 186 19.49 -11.92 -2.76
C SER A 186 18.14 -12.60 -2.54
N PHE A 187 17.96 -13.74 -3.21
CA PHE A 187 16.83 -14.64 -2.96
C PHE A 187 17.24 -15.66 -1.91
N LYS A 188 16.37 -15.90 -0.96
CA LYS A 188 16.59 -16.85 0.15
C LYS A 188 15.34 -17.65 0.42
N VAL A 189 15.55 -18.82 1.03
CA VAL A 189 14.48 -19.67 1.55
C VAL A 189 14.78 -19.90 3.04
N ASP A 190 13.81 -19.63 3.91
CA ASP A 190 13.97 -19.84 5.35
C ASP A 190 13.79 -21.31 5.75
N SER A 191 13.96 -21.59 7.04
CA SER A 191 13.82 -22.94 7.61
C SER A 191 12.42 -23.55 7.51
N GLU A 192 11.41 -22.71 7.23
CA GLU A 192 10.01 -23.11 7.03
C GLU A 192 9.65 -23.25 5.55
N GLY A 193 10.63 -23.06 4.64
CA GLY A 193 10.46 -23.13 3.20
C GLY A 193 9.81 -21.88 2.59
N ARG A 194 9.78 -20.76 3.30
CA ARG A 194 9.25 -19.49 2.78
C ARG A 194 10.33 -18.76 1.99
N GLU A 195 9.96 -18.36 0.79
CA GLU A 195 10.79 -17.57 -0.10
C GLU A 195 10.75 -16.08 0.28
N PHE A 196 11.88 -15.42 0.27
CA PHE A 196 11.98 -13.98 0.49
C PHE A 196 13.18 -13.37 -0.24
N VAL A 197 13.11 -12.07 -0.44
CA VAL A 197 14.16 -11.27 -1.09
C VAL A 197 14.66 -10.22 -0.11
N GLU A 198 15.96 -10.02 -0.10
CA GLU A 198 16.62 -8.95 0.66
C GLU A 198 17.50 -8.13 -0.27
N GLN A 199 17.48 -6.80 -0.09
CA GLN A 199 18.45 -5.93 -0.74
C GLN A 199 19.81 -6.13 -0.10
N ILE A 200 20.84 -6.30 -0.92
CA ILE A 200 22.23 -6.45 -0.49
C ILE A 200 23.07 -5.29 -1.01
N SER A 201 24.02 -4.86 -0.22
CA SER A 201 24.93 -3.74 -0.55
C SER A 201 25.94 -4.12 -1.64
#